data_ce7500f986e3cef638974b07c7d3df6b
#
_entry.id   ce7500f986e3cef638974b07c7d3df6b
#
_cell.length_a   1.000
_cell.length_b   1.000
_cell.length_c   1.000
_cell.angle_alpha   90.00
_cell.angle_beta   90.00
_cell.angle_gamma   90.00
#
_symmetry.space_group_name_H-M   'P 1'
#
loop_
_entity.id
_entity.type
_entity.pdbx_description
1 polymer ?
#
loop_
_entity_poly.entity_id
_entity_poly.type
_entity_poly.pdbx_seq_one_letter_code
_entity_poly.pdbx_strand_id
1 'polypeptide(L)'
;MGVVVPLDKELMPSELKQLVVDAEVSCVIYDQKYEDVFMKMKESGKTDIKVLINMNLDKNTEKAYSLKELIHEGEKFISDGNKDFLNAQINSDEMSIILFTSGTTGVSKGVMLSHRNIAEELMTAPTLVEIRPTDIFFSILPMHHTYECTCGFLLPLYKGSAVAYCEGLKYIVKNLSEARPTILLAVPLILESLYKKIWQNVKKSGKEKLLKKIILLNRKTKKIGVDLGPVFLKKITDVFGGRMRLIICGGAAINPEILQGINDFGITALQGYGLTECSPICALNPDKFFKNDSLGYVPPGFDAKIIDKDPETGIGEICVKGGNVMLGYYKMPEESAKVLVDGWLHTGDLGYLDKDNYIYLTGRIKNVIITKNGKNVYPEEIEYYLSNIPYIKESMVMGKESKGSDEILISASIFPDMEEVVEVLGDAPNVKAQEFLIWTEIDKINKELPYFKRIKKITIRSEEFEKTTGKKIKRNSVANQA
;
A
#
# COMPACT_ATOMS: atom_id res chain seq x y z
N MET A 1 -9.99 7.03 -28.31
CA MET A 1 -9.44 7.45 -27.01
C MET A 1 -8.09 6.80 -26.80
N GLY A 2 -7.20 7.41 -25.98
CA GLY A 2 -5.90 6.83 -25.68
C GLY A 2 -5.93 5.98 -24.43
N VAL A 3 -4.92 5.10 -24.29
CA VAL A 3 -4.65 4.34 -23.08
C VAL A 3 -3.69 5.14 -22.20
N VAL A 4 -4.01 5.33 -20.93
CA VAL A 4 -3.19 6.08 -19.98
C VAL A 4 -2.14 5.16 -19.34
N VAL A 5 -0.89 5.60 -19.33
CA VAL A 5 0.24 4.89 -18.69
C VAL A 5 0.87 5.80 -17.64
N PRO A 6 0.39 5.76 -16.39
CA PRO A 6 0.97 6.55 -15.31
C PRO A 6 2.35 6.01 -14.96
N LEU A 7 3.37 6.89 -14.98
CA LEU A 7 4.74 6.53 -14.64
C LEU A 7 5.19 7.23 -13.36
N ASP A 8 5.96 6.50 -12.55
CA ASP A 8 6.52 7.04 -11.32
C ASP A 8 7.62 8.08 -11.63
N LYS A 9 7.49 9.25 -11.03
CA LYS A 9 8.47 10.33 -11.15
C LYS A 9 9.83 10.02 -10.51
N GLU A 10 9.91 9.01 -9.65
CA GLU A 10 11.14 8.62 -8.94
C GLU A 10 11.95 7.55 -9.69
N LEU A 11 11.44 7.02 -10.81
CA LEU A 11 12.15 6.03 -11.63
C LEU A 11 13.40 6.61 -12.27
N MET A 12 14.43 5.77 -12.38
CA MET A 12 15.63 6.11 -13.11
C MET A 12 15.34 6.24 -14.62
N PRO A 13 16.06 7.09 -15.36
CA PRO A 13 15.83 7.28 -16.80
C PRO A 13 15.87 5.99 -17.63
N SER A 14 16.67 5.00 -17.23
CA SER A 14 16.73 3.68 -17.87
C SER A 14 15.44 2.88 -17.67
N GLU A 15 14.88 2.92 -16.45
CA GLU A 15 13.64 2.25 -16.13
C GLU A 15 12.46 2.93 -16.83
N LEU A 16 12.40 4.28 -16.80
CA LEU A 16 11.40 5.06 -17.55
C LEU A 16 11.43 4.70 -19.03
N LYS A 17 12.62 4.63 -19.64
CA LYS A 17 12.77 4.26 -21.05
C LYS A 17 12.21 2.87 -21.31
N GLN A 18 12.51 1.90 -20.46
CA GLN A 18 12.02 0.54 -20.63
C GLN A 18 10.49 0.52 -20.61
N LEU A 19 9.84 1.17 -19.63
CA LEU A 19 8.39 1.19 -19.52
C LEU A 19 7.72 1.93 -20.69
N VAL A 20 8.34 3.00 -21.19
CA VAL A 20 7.88 3.74 -22.36
C VAL A 20 7.90 2.85 -23.63
N VAL A 21 8.95 2.04 -23.80
CA VAL A 21 9.06 1.08 -24.90
C VAL A 21 8.06 -0.05 -24.73
N ASP A 22 8.01 -0.67 -23.53
CA ASP A 22 7.14 -1.81 -23.26
C ASP A 22 5.65 -1.49 -23.47
N ALA A 23 5.23 -0.26 -23.13
CA ALA A 23 3.87 0.23 -23.31
C ALA A 23 3.59 0.89 -24.67
N GLU A 24 4.58 0.96 -25.59
CA GLU A 24 4.47 1.61 -26.91
C GLU A 24 3.89 3.04 -26.80
N VAL A 25 4.40 3.81 -25.84
CA VAL A 25 3.90 5.15 -25.54
C VAL A 25 4.13 6.07 -26.73
N SER A 26 3.06 6.64 -27.30
CA SER A 26 3.11 7.55 -28.44
C SER A 26 3.03 9.04 -28.05
N CYS A 27 2.51 9.36 -26.89
CA CYS A 27 2.40 10.72 -26.36
C CYS A 27 2.85 10.76 -24.90
N VAL A 28 3.69 11.73 -24.54
CA VAL A 28 4.16 11.92 -23.15
C VAL A 28 3.78 13.30 -22.66
N ILE A 29 3.10 13.35 -21.50
CA ILE A 29 2.85 14.59 -20.73
C ILE A 29 3.84 14.59 -19.57
N TYR A 30 4.65 15.64 -19.46
CA TYR A 30 5.77 15.65 -18.51
C TYR A 30 6.02 17.04 -17.88
N ASP A 31 6.65 17.01 -16.70
CA ASP A 31 7.16 18.21 -16.02
C ASP A 31 8.52 18.62 -16.65
N GLN A 32 8.80 19.91 -16.73
CA GLN A 32 10.00 20.51 -17.34
C GLN A 32 11.31 19.80 -16.96
N LYS A 33 11.44 19.32 -15.75
CA LYS A 33 12.65 18.63 -15.28
C LYS A 33 12.98 17.33 -16.02
N TYR A 34 12.00 16.75 -16.75
CA TYR A 34 12.18 15.52 -17.54
C TYR A 34 12.35 15.79 -19.03
N GLU A 35 12.40 17.06 -19.46
CA GLU A 35 12.48 17.41 -20.89
C GLU A 35 13.64 16.72 -21.59
N ASP A 36 14.85 16.83 -21.05
CA ASP A 36 16.05 16.22 -21.64
C ASP A 36 15.92 14.69 -21.77
N VAL A 37 15.25 14.06 -20.80
CA VAL A 37 15.07 12.61 -20.79
C VAL A 37 14.15 12.18 -21.93
N PHE A 38 12.98 12.80 -22.08
CA PHE A 38 12.01 12.42 -23.10
C PHE A 38 12.40 12.92 -24.50
N MET A 39 13.10 14.05 -24.61
CA MET A 39 13.69 14.49 -25.87
C MET A 39 14.70 13.48 -26.40
N LYS A 40 15.65 13.05 -25.59
CA LYS A 40 16.64 12.02 -25.96
C LYS A 40 15.98 10.69 -26.33
N MET A 41 14.89 10.31 -25.63
CA MET A 41 14.14 9.10 -25.96
C MET A 41 13.51 9.21 -27.35
N LYS A 42 12.83 10.33 -27.68
CA LYS A 42 12.22 10.59 -28.98
C LYS A 42 13.27 10.62 -30.09
N GLU A 43 14.35 11.36 -29.90
CA GLU A 43 15.43 11.51 -30.89
C GLU A 43 16.20 10.20 -31.15
N SER A 44 16.21 9.29 -30.18
CA SER A 44 16.89 8.00 -30.32
C SER A 44 16.30 7.10 -31.40
N GLY A 45 15.04 7.34 -31.82
CA GLY A 45 14.29 6.48 -32.75
C GLY A 45 14.00 5.06 -32.22
N LYS A 46 14.24 4.83 -30.90
CA LYS A 46 14.02 3.53 -30.22
C LYS A 46 12.74 3.49 -29.40
N THR A 47 11.90 4.51 -29.52
CA THR A 47 10.58 4.63 -28.85
C THR A 47 9.55 5.08 -29.87
N ASP A 48 8.29 4.83 -29.59
CA ASP A 48 7.16 5.24 -30.43
C ASP A 48 6.66 6.66 -30.11
N ILE A 49 7.42 7.45 -29.34
CA ILE A 49 7.04 8.81 -28.93
C ILE A 49 6.94 9.71 -30.17
N LYS A 50 5.73 10.15 -30.47
CA LYS A 50 5.41 11.12 -31.53
C LYS A 50 5.20 12.52 -30.97
N VAL A 51 4.50 12.61 -29.84
CA VAL A 51 4.06 13.86 -29.22
C VAL A 51 4.67 14.03 -27.83
N LEU A 52 5.21 15.22 -27.59
CA LEU A 52 5.70 15.66 -26.30
C LEU A 52 4.87 16.85 -25.82
N ILE A 53 4.30 16.77 -24.61
CA ILE A 53 3.50 17.83 -24.00
C ILE A 53 4.15 18.22 -22.67
N ASN A 54 4.63 19.45 -22.58
CA ASN A 54 5.27 19.97 -21.40
C ASN A 54 4.27 20.76 -20.56
N MET A 55 4.13 20.42 -19.29
CA MET A 55 3.18 21.02 -18.35
C MET A 55 3.54 22.47 -17.93
N ASN A 56 4.79 22.86 -18.10
CA ASN A 56 5.32 24.14 -17.61
C ASN A 56 5.49 25.20 -18.70
N LEU A 57 5.35 24.85 -19.97
CA LEU A 57 5.42 25.80 -21.08
C LEU A 57 4.15 26.67 -21.14
N ASP A 58 4.34 27.96 -21.40
CA ASP A 58 3.22 28.88 -21.66
C ASP A 58 2.71 28.78 -23.11
N LYS A 59 3.57 28.42 -24.06
CA LYS A 59 3.24 28.34 -25.51
C LYS A 59 3.92 27.12 -26.14
N ASN A 60 3.36 26.67 -27.23
CA ASN A 60 3.94 25.63 -28.08
C ASN A 60 5.36 26.05 -28.57
N THR A 61 6.24 25.07 -28.69
CA THR A 61 7.57 25.21 -29.26
C THR A 61 7.73 24.24 -30.42
N GLU A 62 8.84 24.32 -31.16
CA GLU A 62 9.16 23.31 -32.19
C GLU A 62 9.37 21.90 -31.62
N LYS A 63 9.69 21.81 -30.33
CA LYS A 63 10.05 20.57 -29.65
C LYS A 63 8.91 19.91 -28.88
N ALA A 64 8.04 20.72 -28.26
CA ALA A 64 6.95 20.24 -27.43
C ALA A 64 5.75 21.18 -27.46
N TYR A 65 4.57 20.60 -27.27
CA TYR A 65 3.34 21.36 -27.06
C TYR A 65 3.27 21.86 -25.62
N SER A 66 2.63 23.01 -25.42
CA SER A 66 2.27 23.53 -24.10
C SER A 66 0.94 22.91 -23.67
N LEU A 67 0.89 22.28 -22.50
CA LEU A 67 -0.35 21.79 -21.93
C LEU A 67 -1.37 22.92 -21.72
N LYS A 68 -0.91 24.11 -21.31
CA LYS A 68 -1.73 25.30 -21.10
C LYS A 68 -2.39 25.77 -22.40
N GLU A 69 -1.63 25.80 -23.49
CA GLU A 69 -2.15 26.22 -24.80
C GLU A 69 -3.13 25.19 -25.35
N LEU A 70 -2.83 23.89 -25.22
CA LEU A 70 -3.75 22.83 -25.62
C LEU A 70 -5.08 22.87 -24.84
N ILE A 71 -5.04 23.19 -23.53
CA ILE A 71 -6.26 23.38 -22.73
C ILE A 71 -7.07 24.55 -23.29
N HIS A 72 -6.41 25.69 -23.56
CA HIS A 72 -7.07 26.88 -24.10
C HIS A 72 -7.69 26.63 -25.49
N GLU A 73 -6.98 25.92 -26.36
CA GLU A 73 -7.51 25.50 -27.66
C GLU A 73 -8.74 24.57 -27.48
N GLY A 74 -8.67 23.62 -26.56
CA GLY A 74 -9.79 22.73 -26.23
C GLY A 74 -11.02 23.49 -25.71
N GLU A 75 -10.84 24.48 -24.84
CA GLU A 75 -11.91 25.37 -24.37
C GLU A 75 -12.56 26.12 -25.52
N LYS A 76 -11.75 26.61 -26.47
CA LYS A 76 -12.24 27.29 -27.67
C LYS A 76 -13.06 26.35 -28.56
N PHE A 77 -12.57 25.12 -28.81
CA PHE A 77 -13.33 24.12 -29.59
C PHE A 77 -14.70 23.85 -28.94
N ILE A 78 -14.78 23.73 -27.64
CA ILE A 78 -16.06 23.51 -26.93
C ILE A 78 -16.95 24.74 -27.04
N SER A 79 -16.42 25.96 -26.90
CA SER A 79 -17.18 27.20 -26.98
C SER A 79 -17.71 27.46 -28.40
N ASP A 80 -16.95 27.03 -29.42
CA ASP A 80 -17.35 27.09 -30.84
C ASP A 80 -18.39 26.02 -31.21
N GLY A 81 -18.87 25.24 -30.24
CA GLY A 81 -19.94 24.26 -30.41
C GLY A 81 -19.49 22.85 -30.81
N ASN A 82 -18.18 22.56 -30.77
CA ASN A 82 -17.70 21.19 -31.00
C ASN A 82 -18.15 20.26 -29.89
N LYS A 83 -18.73 19.12 -30.25
CA LYS A 83 -19.26 18.11 -29.31
C LYS A 83 -18.59 16.74 -29.47
N ASP A 84 -17.51 16.63 -30.24
CA ASP A 84 -16.87 15.35 -30.55
C ASP A 84 -16.42 14.62 -29.26
N PHE A 85 -15.87 15.35 -28.29
CA PHE A 85 -15.51 14.79 -27.00
C PHE A 85 -16.73 14.27 -26.21
N LEU A 86 -17.84 15.03 -26.19
CA LEU A 86 -19.07 14.66 -25.49
C LEU A 86 -19.77 13.48 -26.15
N ASN A 87 -19.68 13.38 -27.48
CA ASN A 87 -20.31 12.33 -28.27
C ASN A 87 -19.41 11.10 -28.46
N ALA A 88 -18.21 11.12 -27.96
CA ALA A 88 -17.27 10.00 -28.07
C ALA A 88 -17.86 8.73 -27.48
N GLN A 89 -17.93 7.67 -28.29
CA GLN A 89 -18.38 6.37 -27.82
C GLN A 89 -17.27 5.73 -26.99
N ILE A 90 -17.60 5.37 -25.76
CA ILE A 90 -16.69 4.71 -24.82
C ILE A 90 -17.13 3.27 -24.66
N ASN A 91 -16.26 2.32 -25.03
CA ASN A 91 -16.43 0.93 -24.64
C ASN A 91 -15.80 0.73 -23.27
N SER A 92 -16.63 0.52 -22.25
CA SER A 92 -16.17 0.38 -20.88
C SER A 92 -15.32 -0.87 -20.61
N ASP A 93 -15.41 -1.87 -21.50
CA ASP A 93 -14.71 -3.15 -21.36
C ASP A 93 -13.33 -3.15 -22.02
N GLU A 94 -13.03 -2.14 -22.85
CA GLU A 94 -11.71 -2.02 -23.46
C GLU A 94 -10.66 -1.48 -22.49
N MET A 95 -9.40 -1.85 -22.74
CA MET A 95 -8.26 -1.36 -21.99
C MET A 95 -8.19 0.17 -22.03
N SER A 96 -8.13 0.80 -20.87
CA SER A 96 -8.03 2.26 -20.73
C SER A 96 -6.80 2.71 -19.96
N ILE A 97 -6.24 1.83 -19.15
CA ILE A 97 -5.05 2.12 -18.32
C ILE A 97 -4.11 0.91 -18.35
N ILE A 98 -2.80 1.18 -18.41
CA ILE A 98 -1.73 0.21 -18.12
C ILE A 98 -0.97 0.68 -16.89
N LEU A 99 -0.95 -0.14 -15.85
CA LEU A 99 -0.22 0.14 -14.60
C LEU A 99 0.90 -0.88 -14.41
N PHE A 100 2.13 -0.39 -14.37
CA PHE A 100 3.28 -1.25 -14.16
C PHE A 100 3.45 -1.61 -12.69
N THR A 101 3.60 -2.91 -12.44
CA THR A 101 3.95 -3.44 -11.11
C THR A 101 5.36 -3.98 -11.15
N SER A 102 6.13 -3.75 -10.08
CA SER A 102 7.42 -4.39 -9.89
C SER A 102 7.21 -5.88 -9.66
N GLY A 103 7.30 -6.68 -10.71
CA GLY A 103 7.21 -8.13 -10.62
C GLY A 103 8.23 -8.70 -9.63
N THR A 104 7.85 -9.72 -8.88
CA THR A 104 8.78 -10.46 -7.98
C THR A 104 9.92 -11.14 -8.72
N THR A 105 9.83 -11.25 -10.05
CA THR A 105 10.85 -11.80 -10.96
C THR A 105 11.81 -10.76 -11.52
N GLY A 106 11.68 -9.48 -11.11
CA GLY A 106 12.51 -8.37 -11.61
C GLY A 106 12.04 -7.76 -12.93
N VAL A 107 11.10 -8.40 -13.64
CA VAL A 107 10.48 -7.84 -14.85
C VAL A 107 9.18 -7.15 -14.46
N SER A 108 9.06 -5.87 -14.81
CA SER A 108 7.81 -5.11 -14.60
C SER A 108 6.70 -5.67 -15.49
N LYS A 109 5.50 -5.89 -14.91
CA LYS A 109 4.32 -6.34 -15.65
C LYS A 109 3.33 -5.21 -15.78
N GLY A 110 2.88 -4.93 -17.01
CA GLY A 110 1.84 -3.93 -17.29
C GLY A 110 0.44 -4.52 -17.07
N VAL A 111 -0.20 -4.17 -15.99
CA VAL A 111 -1.58 -4.57 -15.67
C VAL A 111 -2.55 -3.77 -16.53
N MET A 112 -3.37 -4.45 -17.34
CA MET A 112 -4.38 -3.83 -18.18
C MET A 112 -5.70 -3.67 -17.43
N LEU A 113 -6.16 -2.45 -17.25
CA LEU A 113 -7.45 -2.15 -16.63
C LEU A 113 -8.38 -1.46 -17.64
N SER A 114 -9.67 -1.80 -17.58
CA SER A 114 -10.73 -1.14 -18.30
C SER A 114 -11.42 -0.06 -17.46
N HIS A 115 -12.23 0.79 -18.10
CA HIS A 115 -13.10 1.71 -17.37
C HIS A 115 -14.05 0.98 -16.43
N ARG A 116 -14.57 -0.20 -16.85
CA ARG A 116 -15.45 -1.03 -16.03
C ARG A 116 -14.75 -1.47 -14.76
N ASN A 117 -13.51 -1.95 -14.83
CA ASN A 117 -12.79 -2.42 -13.63
C ASN A 117 -12.73 -1.33 -12.55
N ILE A 118 -12.44 -0.10 -12.94
CA ILE A 118 -12.39 1.04 -12.01
C ILE A 118 -13.78 1.43 -11.54
N ALA A 119 -14.77 1.49 -12.43
CA ALA A 119 -16.13 1.87 -12.09
C ALA A 119 -16.77 0.91 -11.06
N GLU A 120 -16.53 -0.39 -11.19
CA GLU A 120 -16.97 -1.40 -10.22
C GLU A 120 -16.44 -1.09 -8.80
N GLU A 121 -15.17 -0.67 -8.68
CA GLU A 121 -14.61 -0.26 -7.40
C GLU A 121 -15.28 1.00 -6.83
N LEU A 122 -15.50 2.01 -7.70
CA LEU A 122 -16.14 3.26 -7.27
C LEU A 122 -17.58 3.04 -6.78
N MET A 123 -18.27 2.03 -7.32
CA MET A 123 -19.63 1.68 -6.92
C MET A 123 -19.67 0.80 -5.67
N THR A 124 -18.73 -0.13 -5.51
CA THR A 124 -18.78 -1.16 -4.47
C THR A 124 -18.10 -0.73 -3.17
N ALA A 125 -16.95 -0.05 -3.22
CA ALA A 125 -16.22 0.36 -2.01
C ALA A 125 -17.08 1.21 -1.04
N PRO A 126 -17.92 2.18 -1.50
CA PRO A 126 -18.79 2.94 -0.61
C PRO A 126 -19.90 2.15 0.06
N THR A 127 -20.12 0.90 -0.30
CA THR A 127 -21.08 0.02 0.38
C THR A 127 -20.53 -0.51 1.71
N LEU A 128 -19.21 -0.55 1.84
CA LEU A 128 -18.52 -1.02 3.05
C LEU A 128 -18.13 0.13 3.98
N VAL A 129 -17.86 1.31 3.44
CA VAL A 129 -17.44 2.49 4.21
C VAL A 129 -18.24 3.71 3.78
N GLU A 130 -18.74 4.46 4.75
CA GLU A 130 -19.53 5.66 4.45
C GLU A 130 -18.63 6.79 3.93
N ILE A 131 -18.92 7.28 2.71
CA ILE A 131 -18.28 8.43 2.09
C ILE A 131 -19.33 9.48 1.76
N ARG A 132 -19.12 10.70 2.25
CA ARG A 132 -20.05 11.82 2.21
C ARG A 132 -19.57 12.91 1.26
N PRO A 133 -20.45 13.63 0.55
CA PRO A 133 -20.05 14.79 -0.25
C PRO A 133 -19.30 15.88 0.54
N THR A 134 -19.50 15.92 1.87
CA THR A 134 -18.81 16.87 2.78
C THR A 134 -17.43 16.39 3.22
N ASP A 135 -16.99 15.21 2.80
CA ASP A 135 -15.66 14.70 3.14
C ASP A 135 -14.56 15.41 2.38
N ILE A 136 -13.40 15.46 3.01
CA ILE A 136 -12.15 15.92 2.43
C ILE A 136 -11.15 14.78 2.56
N PHE A 137 -10.74 14.22 1.43
CA PHE A 137 -9.68 13.21 1.36
C PHE A 137 -8.32 13.88 1.40
N PHE A 138 -7.39 13.31 2.14
CA PHE A 138 -6.01 13.78 2.17
C PHE A 138 -5.14 12.89 1.28
N SER A 139 -4.76 13.42 0.11
CA SER A 139 -3.95 12.71 -0.88
C SER A 139 -2.46 12.81 -0.54
N ILE A 140 -1.86 11.69 -0.18
CA ILE A 140 -0.46 11.58 0.27
C ILE A 140 0.29 10.47 -0.46
N LEU A 141 -0.43 9.52 -1.04
CA LEU A 141 0.16 8.40 -1.75
C LEU A 141 0.44 8.77 -3.22
N PRO A 142 1.33 8.05 -3.91
CA PRO A 142 1.62 8.32 -5.31
C PRO A 142 0.41 8.04 -6.22
N MET A 143 -0.01 9.04 -7.01
CA MET A 143 -1.18 8.98 -7.89
C MET A 143 -1.07 7.91 -8.99
N HIS A 144 0.14 7.47 -9.36
CA HIS A 144 0.35 6.41 -10.34
C HIS A 144 0.03 5.01 -9.80
N HIS A 145 -0.22 4.84 -8.51
CA HIS A 145 -0.72 3.59 -7.94
C HIS A 145 -2.24 3.55 -7.89
N THR A 146 -2.83 2.37 -8.20
CA THR A 146 -4.29 2.17 -8.18
C THR A 146 -4.92 2.59 -6.87
N TYR A 147 -4.28 2.34 -5.73
CA TYR A 147 -4.82 2.67 -4.43
C TYR A 147 -5.10 4.18 -4.30
N GLU A 148 -4.16 5.03 -4.68
CA GLU A 148 -4.38 6.47 -4.64
C GLU A 148 -5.27 6.92 -5.81
N CYS A 149 -5.01 6.47 -7.03
CA CYS A 149 -5.76 6.87 -8.21
C CYS A 149 -7.25 6.54 -8.08
N THR A 150 -7.58 5.28 -7.76
CA THR A 150 -8.98 4.85 -7.68
C THR A 150 -9.64 5.31 -6.38
N CYS A 151 -9.01 5.03 -5.23
CA CYS A 151 -9.65 5.26 -3.93
C CYS A 151 -9.39 6.66 -3.36
N GLY A 152 -8.24 7.29 -3.67
CA GLY A 152 -7.87 8.61 -3.14
C GLY A 152 -8.26 9.77 -4.04
N PHE A 153 -8.47 9.53 -5.33
CA PHE A 153 -8.79 10.56 -6.29
C PHE A 153 -10.15 10.35 -6.99
N LEU A 154 -10.33 9.23 -7.71
CA LEU A 154 -11.56 9.02 -8.48
C LEU A 154 -12.78 8.78 -7.59
N LEU A 155 -12.63 8.04 -6.48
CA LEU A 155 -13.73 7.77 -5.56
C LEU A 155 -14.27 9.03 -4.87
N PRO A 156 -13.45 9.94 -4.29
CA PRO A 156 -13.96 11.21 -3.79
C PRO A 156 -14.66 12.04 -4.87
N LEU A 157 -14.15 12.10 -6.10
CA LEU A 157 -14.83 12.80 -7.20
C LEU A 157 -16.18 12.18 -7.51
N TYR A 158 -16.26 10.85 -7.59
CA TYR A 158 -17.51 10.12 -7.80
C TYR A 158 -18.54 10.42 -6.71
N LYS A 159 -18.09 10.59 -5.45
CA LYS A 159 -18.96 10.87 -4.30
C LYS A 159 -19.25 12.38 -4.10
N GLY A 160 -18.66 13.25 -4.91
CA GLY A 160 -18.79 14.71 -4.75
C GLY A 160 -18.00 15.26 -3.56
N SER A 161 -17.00 14.53 -3.08
CA SER A 161 -16.10 14.94 -1.99
C SER A 161 -14.93 15.76 -2.53
N ALA A 162 -14.21 16.45 -1.63
CA ALA A 162 -13.01 17.20 -1.97
C ALA A 162 -11.73 16.36 -1.78
N VAL A 163 -10.67 16.72 -2.52
CA VAL A 163 -9.32 16.15 -2.35
C VAL A 163 -8.35 17.27 -2.00
N ALA A 164 -7.60 17.12 -0.91
CA ALA A 164 -6.53 18.00 -0.48
C ALA A 164 -5.18 17.30 -0.70
N TYR A 165 -4.32 17.88 -1.54
CA TYR A 165 -3.02 17.28 -1.88
C TYR A 165 -1.95 17.68 -0.88
N CYS A 166 -1.14 16.71 -0.44
CA CYS A 166 0.01 16.94 0.41
C CYS A 166 1.21 17.46 -0.40
N GLU A 167 1.87 18.50 0.09
CA GLU A 167 3.06 19.10 -0.54
C GLU A 167 4.29 18.18 -0.46
N GLY A 168 4.23 17.10 0.30
CA GLY A 168 5.30 16.10 0.47
C GLY A 168 5.39 15.59 1.90
N LEU A 169 6.09 14.46 2.08
CA LEU A 169 6.11 13.73 3.36
C LEU A 169 6.54 14.59 4.57
N LYS A 170 7.47 15.53 4.39
CA LYS A 170 7.93 16.44 5.45
C LYS A 170 6.87 17.46 5.88
N TYR A 171 5.85 17.69 5.07
CA TYR A 171 4.78 18.66 5.35
C TYR A 171 3.48 18.02 5.85
N ILE A 172 3.42 16.70 6.01
CA ILE A 172 2.20 15.98 6.38
C ILE A 172 1.46 16.63 7.54
N VAL A 173 2.13 16.86 8.67
CA VAL A 173 1.49 17.38 9.89
C VAL A 173 0.98 18.81 9.67
N LYS A 174 1.74 19.64 8.95
CA LYS A 174 1.34 21.00 8.59
C LYS A 174 0.09 20.98 7.71
N ASN A 175 0.15 20.21 6.62
CA ASN A 175 -0.95 20.16 5.65
C ASN A 175 -2.21 19.49 6.24
N LEU A 176 -2.08 18.49 7.13
CA LEU A 176 -3.22 17.95 7.89
C LEU A 176 -3.91 19.03 8.73
N SER A 177 -3.14 19.88 9.39
CA SER A 177 -3.69 20.99 10.19
C SER A 177 -4.37 22.06 9.34
N GLU A 178 -3.83 22.36 8.16
CA GLU A 178 -4.37 23.36 7.23
C GLU A 178 -5.62 22.87 6.51
N ALA A 179 -5.55 21.68 5.90
CA ALA A 179 -6.65 21.09 5.11
C ALA A 179 -7.78 20.54 5.98
N ARG A 180 -7.49 20.15 7.22
CA ARG A 180 -8.44 19.54 8.16
C ARG A 180 -9.27 18.41 7.52
N PRO A 181 -8.61 17.40 6.93
CA PRO A 181 -9.30 16.35 6.20
C PRO A 181 -10.12 15.45 7.12
N THR A 182 -11.05 14.73 6.51
CA THR A 182 -11.94 13.78 7.21
C THR A 182 -11.60 12.34 6.92
N ILE A 183 -10.95 12.07 5.78
CA ILE A 183 -10.54 10.74 5.34
C ILE A 183 -9.07 10.75 4.93
N LEU A 184 -8.34 9.72 5.36
CA LEU A 184 -6.94 9.49 4.99
C LEU A 184 -6.79 8.05 4.48
N LEU A 185 -6.24 7.92 3.25
CA LEU A 185 -5.69 6.66 2.78
C LEU A 185 -4.21 6.60 3.16
N ALA A 186 -3.79 5.55 3.82
CA ALA A 186 -2.42 5.42 4.31
C ALA A 186 -1.82 4.05 4.00
N VAL A 187 -0.49 4.00 4.03
CA VAL A 187 0.27 2.74 4.13
C VAL A 187 0.78 2.59 5.57
N PRO A 188 1.12 1.37 6.02
CA PRO A 188 1.55 1.12 7.40
C PRO A 188 2.61 2.09 7.89
N LEU A 189 3.68 2.27 7.13
CA LEU A 189 4.80 3.15 7.49
C LEU A 189 4.37 4.58 7.91
N ILE A 190 3.39 5.15 7.20
CA ILE A 190 2.88 6.50 7.49
C ILE A 190 2.06 6.48 8.78
N LEU A 191 1.15 5.52 8.91
CA LEU A 191 0.26 5.44 10.07
C LEU A 191 1.02 5.11 11.34
N GLU A 192 1.97 4.19 11.29
CA GLU A 192 2.88 3.83 12.38
C GLU A 192 3.72 5.03 12.84
N SER A 193 4.28 5.79 11.88
CA SER A 193 5.05 7.00 12.17
C SER A 193 4.22 8.05 12.88
N LEU A 194 2.97 8.27 12.42
CA LEU A 194 2.05 9.22 13.06
C LEU A 194 1.66 8.74 14.47
N TYR A 195 1.36 7.45 14.62
CA TYR A 195 1.01 6.84 15.90
C TYR A 195 2.18 6.93 16.90
N LYS A 196 3.40 6.57 16.50
CA LYS A 196 4.62 6.70 17.31
C LYS A 196 4.83 8.14 17.74
N LYS A 197 4.69 9.12 16.84
CA LYS A 197 4.86 10.54 17.16
C LYS A 197 3.83 11.04 18.18
N ILE A 198 2.59 10.57 18.13
CA ILE A 198 1.59 10.87 19.15
C ILE A 198 2.06 10.40 20.52
N TRP A 199 2.48 9.13 20.63
CA TRP A 199 2.93 8.58 21.91
C TRP A 199 4.19 9.25 22.44
N GLN A 200 5.16 9.60 21.59
CA GLN A 200 6.34 10.37 21.96
C GLN A 200 5.96 11.74 22.56
N ASN A 201 5.03 12.46 21.94
CA ASN A 201 4.55 13.74 22.45
C ASN A 201 3.81 13.59 23.80
N VAL A 202 3.03 12.53 23.94
CA VAL A 202 2.33 12.20 25.20
C VAL A 202 3.34 11.87 26.30
N LYS A 203 4.37 11.07 26.01
CA LYS A 203 5.47 10.72 26.94
C LYS A 203 6.22 11.99 27.39
N LYS A 204 6.62 12.85 26.43
CA LYS A 204 7.28 14.14 26.72
C LYS A 204 6.44 15.07 27.60
N SER A 205 5.12 15.02 27.48
CA SER A 205 4.21 15.83 28.32
C SER A 205 3.90 15.23 29.69
N GLY A 206 4.44 14.05 30.02
CA GLY A 206 4.20 13.33 31.26
C GLY A 206 2.78 12.78 31.44
N LYS A 207 1.98 12.75 30.35
CA LYS A 207 0.54 12.40 30.41
C LYS A 207 0.23 10.95 30.03
N GLU A 208 1.23 10.12 29.86
CA GLU A 208 1.06 8.73 29.38
C GLU A 208 0.09 7.92 30.25
N LYS A 209 0.28 7.93 31.58
CA LYS A 209 -0.59 7.21 32.52
C LYS A 209 -2.03 7.70 32.48
N LEU A 210 -2.21 9.01 32.31
CA LEU A 210 -3.53 9.62 32.20
C LEU A 210 -4.23 9.19 30.90
N LEU A 211 -3.52 9.26 29.77
CA LEU A 211 -4.06 8.84 28.49
C LEU A 211 -4.46 7.37 28.47
N LYS A 212 -3.60 6.47 28.98
CA LYS A 212 -3.93 5.03 29.12
C LYS A 212 -5.21 4.81 29.93
N LYS A 213 -5.39 5.57 31.03
CA LYS A 213 -6.63 5.50 31.84
C LYS A 213 -7.87 5.99 31.06
N ILE A 214 -7.74 7.08 30.31
CA ILE A 214 -8.83 7.62 29.47
C ILE A 214 -9.23 6.60 28.41
N ILE A 215 -8.27 6.00 27.70
CA ILE A 215 -8.50 4.96 26.70
C ILE A 215 -9.25 3.78 27.31
N LEU A 216 -8.80 3.25 28.46
CA LEU A 216 -9.45 2.15 29.16
C LEU A 216 -10.90 2.49 29.58
N LEU A 217 -11.13 3.71 30.06
CA LEU A 217 -12.46 4.18 30.40
C LEU A 217 -13.33 4.27 29.16
N ASN A 218 -12.83 4.87 28.07
CA ASN A 218 -13.57 5.00 26.82
C ASN A 218 -13.93 3.64 26.21
N ARG A 219 -13.03 2.66 26.24
CA ARG A 219 -13.34 1.27 25.83
C ARG A 219 -14.50 0.66 26.62
N LYS A 220 -14.57 0.94 27.94
CA LYS A 220 -15.68 0.45 28.78
C LYS A 220 -16.99 1.16 28.47
N THR A 221 -16.96 2.47 28.33
CA THR A 221 -18.18 3.26 28.04
C THR A 221 -18.72 3.05 26.66
N LYS A 222 -17.86 2.80 25.66
CA LYS A 222 -18.29 2.41 24.31
C LYS A 222 -19.14 1.13 24.28
N LYS A 223 -18.88 0.17 25.18
CA LYS A 223 -19.69 -1.06 25.29
C LYS A 223 -21.14 -0.79 25.73
N ILE A 224 -21.40 0.34 26.36
CA ILE A 224 -22.74 0.79 26.77
C ILE A 224 -23.24 1.96 25.91
N GLY A 225 -22.64 2.16 24.72
CA GLY A 225 -23.07 3.17 23.74
C GLY A 225 -22.57 4.60 23.98
N VAL A 226 -21.68 4.83 24.96
CA VAL A 226 -21.15 6.18 25.26
C VAL A 226 -19.70 6.28 24.80
N ASP A 227 -19.44 7.15 23.80
CA ASP A 227 -18.11 7.48 23.33
C ASP A 227 -17.59 8.78 23.96
N LEU A 228 -16.60 8.66 24.84
CA LEU A 228 -15.93 9.78 25.49
C LEU A 228 -14.71 10.30 24.69
N GLY A 229 -14.30 9.59 23.64
CA GLY A 229 -13.15 9.93 22.81
C GLY A 229 -13.19 11.38 22.28
N PRO A 230 -14.25 11.85 21.63
CA PRO A 230 -14.32 13.20 21.08
C PRO A 230 -14.08 14.32 22.12
N VAL A 231 -14.44 14.07 23.39
CA VAL A 231 -14.29 15.06 24.46
C VAL A 231 -12.86 15.08 25.03
N PHE A 232 -12.33 13.88 25.36
CA PHE A 232 -11.05 13.78 26.07
C PHE A 232 -9.83 13.66 25.19
N LEU A 233 -10.00 13.22 23.93
CA LEU A 233 -8.90 12.93 23.00
C LEU A 233 -8.76 13.97 21.89
N LYS A 234 -9.48 15.08 21.97
CA LYS A 234 -9.45 16.16 20.97
C LYS A 234 -8.03 16.61 20.61
N LYS A 235 -7.15 16.82 21.60
CA LYS A 235 -5.76 17.21 21.35
C LYS A 235 -4.95 16.18 20.56
N ILE A 236 -5.36 14.92 20.59
CA ILE A 236 -4.74 13.85 19.80
C ILE A 236 -5.29 13.88 18.38
N THR A 237 -6.59 14.04 18.22
CA THR A 237 -7.22 14.15 16.90
C THR A 237 -6.82 15.42 16.16
N ASP A 238 -6.41 16.48 16.89
CA ASP A 238 -5.87 17.72 16.32
C ASP A 238 -4.59 17.48 15.49
N VAL A 239 -3.79 16.45 15.82
CA VAL A 239 -2.63 16.04 15.01
C VAL A 239 -3.05 15.62 13.59
N PHE A 240 -4.27 15.10 13.44
CA PHE A 240 -4.90 14.75 12.16
C PHE A 240 -5.79 15.88 11.59
N GLY A 241 -5.65 17.12 12.06
CA GLY A 241 -6.45 18.27 11.62
C GLY A 241 -7.79 18.45 12.35
N GLY A 242 -8.08 17.62 13.37
CA GLY A 242 -9.23 17.74 14.26
C GLY A 242 -10.61 17.37 13.67
N ARG A 243 -10.65 16.90 12.42
CA ARG A 243 -11.88 16.44 11.73
C ARG A 243 -11.77 15.03 11.17
N MET A 244 -10.62 14.38 11.34
CA MET A 244 -10.38 13.02 10.85
C MET A 244 -11.37 12.04 11.48
N ARG A 245 -12.11 11.33 10.64
CA ARG A 245 -13.10 10.34 11.07
C ARG A 245 -12.79 8.92 10.59
N LEU A 246 -12.10 8.79 9.47
CA LEU A 246 -11.82 7.51 8.83
C LEU A 246 -10.38 7.48 8.29
N ILE A 247 -9.67 6.43 8.65
CA ILE A 247 -8.35 6.10 8.07
C ILE A 247 -8.46 4.69 7.51
N ILE A 248 -8.09 4.51 6.25
CA ILE A 248 -8.00 3.20 5.62
C ILE A 248 -6.52 2.92 5.37
N CYS A 249 -6.01 1.84 5.95
CA CYS A 249 -4.64 1.40 5.77
C CYS A 249 -4.57 0.24 4.79
N GLY A 250 -3.77 0.38 3.74
CA GLY A 250 -3.64 -0.63 2.69
C GLY A 250 -2.21 -0.73 2.16
N GLY A 251 -2.03 -1.60 1.16
CA GLY A 251 -0.76 -1.79 0.47
C GLY A 251 0.21 -2.76 1.15
N ALA A 252 0.17 -2.93 2.47
CA ALA A 252 0.90 -3.94 3.23
C ALA A 252 0.16 -4.26 4.53
N ALA A 253 0.53 -5.35 5.19
CA ALA A 253 -0.01 -5.68 6.51
C ALA A 253 0.40 -4.62 7.55
N ILE A 254 -0.52 -4.26 8.43
CA ILE A 254 -0.29 -3.35 9.54
C ILE A 254 -0.51 -4.09 10.86
N ASN A 255 0.23 -3.67 11.90
CA ASN A 255 0.01 -4.19 13.24
C ASN A 255 -1.41 -3.83 13.73
N PRO A 256 -2.27 -4.81 14.06
CA PRO A 256 -3.63 -4.59 14.57
C PRO A 256 -3.70 -3.74 15.83
N GLU A 257 -2.65 -3.75 16.67
CA GLU A 257 -2.59 -2.91 17.87
C GLU A 257 -2.52 -1.42 17.54
N ILE A 258 -1.87 -1.06 16.43
CA ILE A 258 -1.82 0.33 15.95
C ILE A 258 -3.20 0.76 15.46
N LEU A 259 -3.88 -0.07 14.68
CA LEU A 259 -5.27 0.19 14.28
C LEU A 259 -6.17 0.34 15.50
N GLN A 260 -6.04 -0.59 16.47
CA GLN A 260 -6.79 -0.49 17.72
C GLN A 260 -6.48 0.80 18.48
N GLY A 261 -5.21 1.20 18.54
CA GLY A 261 -4.80 2.44 19.20
C GLY A 261 -5.36 3.70 18.55
N ILE A 262 -5.43 3.75 17.22
CA ILE A 262 -6.09 4.84 16.48
C ILE A 262 -7.60 4.82 16.73
N ASN A 263 -8.23 3.64 16.71
CA ASN A 263 -9.66 3.47 17.04
C ASN A 263 -9.96 3.93 18.48
N ASP A 264 -9.04 3.71 19.41
CA ASP A 264 -9.16 4.19 20.79
C ASP A 264 -9.10 5.72 20.90
N PHE A 265 -8.41 6.38 19.96
CA PHE A 265 -8.39 7.85 19.86
C PHE A 265 -9.70 8.41 19.29
N GLY A 266 -10.65 7.59 18.88
CA GLY A 266 -11.94 8.01 18.33
C GLY A 266 -11.94 8.23 16.82
N ILE A 267 -10.89 7.79 16.11
CA ILE A 267 -10.80 7.79 14.66
C ILE A 267 -11.00 6.35 14.18
N THR A 268 -11.97 6.11 13.30
CA THR A 268 -12.16 4.77 12.72
C THR A 268 -10.97 4.46 11.81
N ALA A 269 -10.16 3.48 12.20
CA ALA A 269 -9.01 3.00 11.42
C ALA A 269 -9.27 1.56 10.98
N LEU A 270 -9.19 1.33 9.67
CA LEU A 270 -9.52 0.07 9.01
C LEU A 270 -8.34 -0.43 8.20
N GLN A 271 -8.28 -1.75 8.01
CA GLN A 271 -7.39 -2.35 7.04
C GLN A 271 -8.16 -2.78 5.79
N GLY A 272 -7.56 -2.53 4.62
CA GLY A 272 -7.99 -3.05 3.33
C GLY A 272 -6.88 -3.87 2.66
N TYR A 273 -7.28 -4.79 1.81
CA TYR A 273 -6.41 -5.63 1.00
C TYR A 273 -6.69 -5.42 -0.47
N GLY A 274 -5.62 -5.33 -1.25
CA GLY A 274 -5.76 -5.15 -2.67
C GLY A 274 -4.49 -5.36 -3.47
N LEU A 275 -4.69 -5.49 -4.76
CA LEU A 275 -3.69 -5.70 -5.79
C LEU A 275 -3.97 -4.77 -6.97
N THR A 276 -2.95 -4.37 -7.71
CA THR A 276 -3.14 -3.61 -8.95
C THR A 276 -4.05 -4.38 -9.92
N GLU A 277 -3.93 -5.70 -9.94
CA GLU A 277 -4.73 -6.64 -10.72
C GLU A 277 -6.22 -6.67 -10.33
N CYS A 278 -6.60 -6.00 -9.23
CA CYS A 278 -8.00 -5.88 -8.76
C CYS A 278 -8.50 -4.43 -8.65
N SER A 279 -7.84 -3.44 -9.22
CA SER A 279 -8.28 -2.04 -9.46
C SER A 279 -8.54 -1.09 -8.26
N PRO A 280 -8.16 -1.25 -7.01
CA PRO A 280 -7.28 -2.25 -6.41
C PRO A 280 -7.92 -3.20 -5.41
N ILE A 281 -9.17 -3.03 -4.96
CA ILE A 281 -9.71 -3.64 -3.72
C ILE A 281 -10.08 -5.10 -3.92
N CYS A 282 -9.44 -5.99 -3.18
CA CYS A 282 -9.89 -7.39 -3.05
C CYS A 282 -10.78 -7.57 -1.81
N ALA A 283 -10.46 -6.89 -0.72
CA ALA A 283 -11.24 -6.91 0.51
C ALA A 283 -11.06 -5.61 1.31
N LEU A 284 -12.08 -5.22 2.06
CA LEU A 284 -12.08 -4.03 2.90
C LEU A 284 -12.89 -4.29 4.17
N ASN A 285 -12.36 -3.90 5.32
CA ASN A 285 -13.14 -3.89 6.55
C ASN A 285 -14.28 -2.84 6.45
N PRO A 286 -15.51 -3.20 6.79
CA PRO A 286 -16.61 -2.23 6.88
C PRO A 286 -16.43 -1.31 8.09
N ASP A 287 -16.89 -0.08 8.01
CA ASP A 287 -16.71 0.92 9.06
C ASP A 287 -17.49 0.64 10.37
N LYS A 288 -18.50 -0.24 10.31
CA LYS A 288 -19.33 -0.58 11.47
C LYS A 288 -18.97 -1.90 12.15
N PHE A 289 -18.49 -2.87 11.39
CA PHE A 289 -18.21 -4.24 11.87
C PHE A 289 -16.82 -4.68 11.36
N PHE A 290 -15.76 -4.10 11.91
CA PHE A 290 -14.40 -4.43 11.49
C PHE A 290 -13.69 -5.32 12.50
N LYS A 291 -12.73 -6.09 12.01
CA LYS A 291 -11.75 -6.86 12.80
C LYS A 291 -10.36 -6.35 12.45
N ASN A 292 -9.64 -5.82 13.44
CA ASN A 292 -8.34 -5.16 13.20
C ASN A 292 -7.26 -6.10 12.63
N ASP A 293 -7.39 -7.39 12.89
CA ASP A 293 -6.47 -8.46 12.45
C ASP A 293 -6.89 -9.10 11.13
N SER A 294 -8.02 -8.69 10.53
CA SER A 294 -8.50 -9.17 9.24
C SER A 294 -8.33 -8.14 8.13
N LEU A 295 -8.35 -8.62 6.90
CA LEU A 295 -8.38 -7.79 5.69
C LEU A 295 -9.79 -7.27 5.35
N GLY A 296 -10.83 -7.75 6.07
CA GLY A 296 -12.23 -7.41 5.85
C GLY A 296 -12.97 -8.39 4.93
N TYR A 297 -14.07 -7.91 4.37
CA TYR A 297 -14.90 -8.63 3.41
C TYR A 297 -14.52 -8.33 1.97
N VAL A 298 -14.86 -9.26 1.10
CA VAL A 298 -14.95 -8.99 -0.34
C VAL A 298 -16.12 -8.03 -0.59
N PRO A 299 -15.92 -6.95 -1.37
CA PRO A 299 -17.01 -6.04 -1.70
C PRO A 299 -18.22 -6.76 -2.35
N PRO A 300 -19.45 -6.30 -2.11
CA PRO A 300 -20.63 -6.91 -2.72
C PRO A 300 -20.55 -6.96 -4.25
N GLY A 301 -20.91 -8.10 -4.83
CA GLY A 301 -20.79 -8.35 -6.28
C GLY A 301 -19.46 -8.95 -6.71
N PHE A 302 -18.49 -9.06 -5.79
CA PHE A 302 -17.24 -9.80 -5.99
C PHE A 302 -17.26 -11.07 -5.15
N ASP A 303 -16.43 -12.04 -5.50
CA ASP A 303 -16.32 -13.33 -4.82
C ASP A 303 -14.87 -13.60 -4.41
N ALA A 304 -14.69 -14.33 -3.30
CA ALA A 304 -13.42 -14.90 -2.92
C ALA A 304 -13.57 -16.37 -2.53
N LYS A 305 -12.52 -17.14 -2.79
CA LYS A 305 -12.38 -18.52 -2.34
C LYS A 305 -10.95 -18.80 -1.92
N ILE A 306 -10.79 -19.81 -1.08
CA ILE A 306 -9.48 -20.36 -0.73
C ILE A 306 -9.34 -21.71 -1.43
N ILE A 307 -8.29 -21.87 -2.20
CA ILE A 307 -7.96 -23.12 -2.89
C ILE A 307 -6.71 -23.77 -2.29
N ASP A 308 -6.47 -25.02 -2.62
CA ASP A 308 -5.32 -25.81 -2.17
C ASP A 308 -5.09 -25.70 -0.64
N LYS A 309 -6.20 -25.83 0.09
CA LYS A 309 -6.20 -25.68 1.55
C LYS A 309 -5.36 -26.77 2.22
N ASP A 310 -4.47 -26.34 3.07
CA ASP A 310 -3.82 -27.24 4.04
C ASP A 310 -4.89 -27.86 4.96
N PRO A 311 -4.96 -29.19 5.10
CA PRO A 311 -6.01 -29.86 5.85
C PRO A 311 -6.02 -29.56 7.35
N GLU A 312 -4.86 -29.21 7.93
CA GLU A 312 -4.72 -28.94 9.37
C GLU A 312 -5.05 -27.48 9.70
N THR A 313 -4.63 -26.55 8.85
CA THR A 313 -4.70 -25.12 9.12
C THR A 313 -5.81 -24.40 8.37
N GLY A 314 -6.32 -25.00 7.28
CA GLY A 314 -7.27 -24.33 6.38
C GLY A 314 -6.67 -23.22 5.52
N ILE A 315 -5.35 -22.98 5.62
CA ILE A 315 -4.64 -21.96 4.84
C ILE A 315 -4.47 -22.47 3.41
N GLY A 316 -4.76 -21.61 2.43
CA GLY A 316 -4.56 -21.89 1.02
C GLY A 316 -4.43 -20.61 0.22
N GLU A 317 -4.38 -20.70 -1.11
CA GLU A 317 -4.31 -19.53 -1.95
C GLU A 317 -5.64 -18.78 -1.98
N ILE A 318 -5.57 -17.46 -1.79
CA ILE A 318 -6.71 -16.56 -1.92
C ILE A 318 -6.93 -16.33 -3.42
N CYS A 319 -8.10 -16.70 -3.93
CA CYS A 319 -8.53 -16.38 -5.28
C CYS A 319 -9.73 -15.41 -5.22
N VAL A 320 -9.75 -14.43 -6.12
CA VAL A 320 -10.82 -13.43 -6.19
C VAL A 320 -11.43 -13.39 -7.59
N LYS A 321 -12.71 -13.01 -7.68
CA LYS A 321 -13.45 -12.89 -8.92
C LYS A 321 -14.39 -11.69 -8.83
N GLY A 322 -14.43 -10.86 -9.87
CA GLY A 322 -15.30 -9.69 -9.90
C GLY A 322 -15.07 -8.83 -11.13
N GLY A 323 -15.93 -7.84 -11.32
CA GLY A 323 -15.80 -6.87 -12.39
C GLY A 323 -14.58 -5.95 -12.25
N ASN A 324 -13.95 -5.93 -11.08
CA ASN A 324 -12.73 -5.20 -10.76
C ASN A 324 -11.44 -5.92 -11.20
N VAL A 325 -11.50 -7.21 -11.57
CA VAL A 325 -10.34 -7.99 -11.98
C VAL A 325 -9.84 -7.54 -13.35
N MET A 326 -8.53 -7.39 -13.48
CA MET A 326 -7.83 -6.94 -14.69
C MET A 326 -8.19 -7.75 -15.95
N LEU A 327 -7.94 -7.14 -17.13
CA LEU A 327 -8.03 -7.84 -18.41
C LEU A 327 -6.86 -8.82 -18.65
N GLY A 328 -5.76 -8.66 -17.95
CA GLY A 328 -4.52 -9.43 -18.07
C GLY A 328 -3.28 -8.56 -18.03
N TYR A 329 -2.12 -9.16 -18.28
CA TYR A 329 -0.85 -8.44 -18.41
C TYR A 329 -0.58 -8.08 -19.89
N TYR A 330 -0.26 -6.82 -20.14
CA TYR A 330 -0.02 -6.29 -21.47
C TYR A 330 1.11 -7.03 -22.19
N LYS A 331 0.82 -7.58 -23.37
CA LYS A 331 1.74 -8.40 -24.17
C LYS A 331 2.34 -9.64 -23.45
N MET A 332 1.72 -10.07 -22.37
CA MET A 332 2.16 -11.25 -21.61
C MET A 332 0.99 -12.27 -21.45
N PRO A 333 0.49 -12.86 -22.54
CA PRO A 333 -0.66 -13.77 -22.47
C PRO A 333 -0.39 -15.03 -21.65
N GLU A 334 0.82 -15.58 -21.70
CA GLU A 334 1.22 -16.75 -20.90
C GLU A 334 1.23 -16.43 -19.40
N GLU A 335 1.72 -15.25 -19.00
CA GLU A 335 1.71 -14.82 -17.60
C GLU A 335 0.28 -14.53 -17.13
N SER A 336 -0.56 -13.99 -18.02
CA SER A 336 -1.98 -13.76 -17.74
C SER A 336 -2.71 -15.07 -17.50
N ALA A 337 -2.49 -16.09 -18.36
CA ALA A 337 -3.11 -17.40 -18.25
C ALA A 337 -2.71 -18.16 -16.95
N LYS A 338 -1.54 -17.87 -16.38
CA LYS A 338 -1.10 -18.46 -15.10
C LYS A 338 -1.89 -17.93 -13.90
N VAL A 339 -2.39 -16.71 -13.98
CA VAL A 339 -3.07 -16.05 -12.85
C VAL A 339 -4.57 -15.86 -13.06
N LEU A 340 -5.06 -15.86 -14.30
CA LEU A 340 -6.47 -15.77 -14.65
C LEU A 340 -6.97 -17.15 -15.11
N VAL A 341 -7.52 -17.93 -14.18
CA VAL A 341 -7.96 -19.29 -14.42
C VAL A 341 -9.46 -19.41 -14.14
N ASP A 342 -10.24 -19.84 -15.12
CA ASP A 342 -11.70 -20.00 -15.03
C ASP A 342 -12.46 -18.77 -14.49
N GLY A 343 -11.98 -17.58 -14.84
CA GLY A 343 -12.54 -16.31 -14.41
C GLY A 343 -12.17 -15.92 -12.98
N TRP A 344 -11.24 -16.63 -12.34
CA TRP A 344 -10.67 -16.30 -11.04
C TRP A 344 -9.25 -15.75 -11.19
N LEU A 345 -8.95 -14.70 -10.45
CA LEU A 345 -7.59 -14.24 -10.25
C LEU A 345 -6.94 -15.01 -9.10
N HIS A 346 -5.87 -15.72 -9.38
CA HIS A 346 -4.95 -16.34 -8.43
C HIS A 346 -4.00 -15.26 -7.92
N THR A 347 -4.17 -14.85 -6.66
CA THR A 347 -3.45 -13.69 -6.12
C THR A 347 -1.99 -13.98 -5.77
N GLY A 348 -1.65 -15.24 -5.60
CA GLY A 348 -0.37 -15.68 -5.06
C GLY A 348 -0.20 -15.39 -3.56
N ASP A 349 -1.25 -14.89 -2.91
CA ASP A 349 -1.29 -14.62 -1.48
C ASP A 349 -1.99 -15.77 -0.76
N LEU A 350 -1.47 -16.17 0.40
CA LEU A 350 -1.98 -17.25 1.23
C LEU A 350 -2.79 -16.71 2.40
N GLY A 351 -3.89 -17.38 2.69
CA GLY A 351 -4.75 -16.97 3.79
C GLY A 351 -5.90 -17.94 4.05
N TYR A 352 -6.84 -17.50 4.85
CA TYR A 352 -8.05 -18.25 5.15
C TYR A 352 -9.25 -17.31 5.33
N LEU A 353 -10.45 -17.89 5.30
CA LEU A 353 -11.70 -17.22 5.64
C LEU A 353 -12.17 -17.74 7.00
N ASP A 354 -12.59 -16.82 7.87
CA ASP A 354 -13.26 -17.21 9.11
C ASP A 354 -14.76 -17.55 8.87
N LYS A 355 -15.45 -17.96 9.94
CA LYS A 355 -16.88 -18.31 9.89
C LYS A 355 -17.79 -17.14 9.48
N ASP A 356 -17.32 -15.92 9.63
CA ASP A 356 -18.04 -14.68 9.29
C ASP A 356 -17.61 -14.14 7.91
N ASN A 357 -16.84 -14.91 7.13
CA ASN A 357 -16.29 -14.58 5.81
C ASN A 357 -15.29 -13.40 5.79
N TYR A 358 -14.63 -13.11 6.91
CA TYR A 358 -13.48 -12.22 6.90
C TYR A 358 -12.27 -12.94 6.34
N ILE A 359 -11.50 -12.24 5.50
CA ILE A 359 -10.25 -12.73 4.93
C ILE A 359 -9.11 -12.41 5.89
N TYR A 360 -8.24 -13.40 6.12
CA TYR A 360 -7.00 -13.26 6.87
C TYR A 360 -5.82 -13.62 5.99
N LEU A 361 -4.82 -12.74 5.92
CA LEU A 361 -3.58 -12.98 5.17
C LEU A 361 -2.56 -13.68 6.08
N THR A 362 -1.93 -14.71 5.56
CA THR A 362 -0.86 -15.43 6.27
C THR A 362 0.51 -15.15 5.65
N GLY A 363 0.60 -15.04 4.31
CA GLY A 363 1.85 -14.80 3.61
C GLY A 363 1.70 -14.88 2.10
N ARG A 364 2.84 -15.09 1.40
CA ARG A 364 2.87 -15.27 -0.04
C ARG A 364 3.40 -16.64 -0.43
N ILE A 365 2.80 -17.26 -1.45
CA ILE A 365 3.23 -18.57 -1.97
C ILE A 365 4.73 -18.58 -2.27
N LYS A 366 5.23 -17.54 -2.92
CA LYS A 366 6.65 -17.43 -3.34
C LYS A 366 7.63 -17.23 -2.18
N ASN A 367 7.15 -16.84 -1.01
CA ASN A 367 7.97 -16.56 0.16
C ASN A 367 7.97 -17.70 1.18
N VAL A 368 7.11 -18.70 1.00
CA VAL A 368 7.00 -19.85 1.91
C VAL A 368 8.34 -20.55 2.04
N ILE A 369 8.79 -20.71 3.27
CA ILE A 369 9.98 -21.49 3.61
C ILE A 369 9.52 -22.91 3.92
N ILE A 370 9.91 -23.87 3.09
CA ILE A 370 9.58 -25.29 3.29
C ILE A 370 10.73 -25.90 4.09
N THR A 371 10.44 -26.34 5.31
CA THR A 371 11.43 -27.02 6.15
C THR A 371 11.72 -28.43 5.62
N LYS A 372 12.82 -29.05 6.04
CA LYS A 372 13.18 -30.44 5.67
C LYS A 372 12.07 -31.46 5.97
N ASN A 373 11.28 -31.20 6.99
CA ASN A 373 10.16 -32.07 7.39
C ASN A 373 8.85 -31.74 6.65
N GLY A 374 8.91 -30.94 5.56
CA GLY A 374 7.76 -30.57 4.74
C GLY A 374 6.79 -29.59 5.41
N LYS A 375 7.16 -28.98 6.55
CA LYS A 375 6.32 -27.96 7.20
C LYS A 375 6.51 -26.60 6.56
N ASN A 376 5.41 -25.91 6.29
CA ASN A 376 5.41 -24.56 5.75
C ASN A 376 5.64 -23.54 6.87
N VAL A 377 6.59 -22.62 6.65
CA VAL A 377 6.82 -21.45 7.49
C VAL A 377 6.58 -20.20 6.66
N TYR A 378 5.73 -19.33 7.14
CA TYR A 378 5.37 -18.09 6.49
C TYR A 378 6.21 -16.95 7.08
N PRO A 379 7.17 -16.38 6.32
CA PRO A 379 8.04 -15.32 6.83
C PRO A 379 7.28 -14.12 7.38
N GLU A 380 6.19 -13.74 6.71
CA GLU A 380 5.38 -12.59 7.07
C GLU A 380 4.73 -12.74 8.45
N GLU A 381 4.35 -13.96 8.84
CA GLU A 381 3.83 -14.26 10.18
C GLU A 381 4.88 -13.98 11.25
N ILE A 382 6.13 -14.38 11.01
CA ILE A 382 7.23 -14.16 11.95
C ILE A 382 7.64 -12.68 11.98
N GLU A 383 7.68 -12.02 10.81
CA GLU A 383 7.95 -10.59 10.70
C GLU A 383 6.91 -9.74 11.43
N TYR A 384 5.65 -10.18 11.43
CA TYR A 384 4.62 -9.57 12.24
C TYR A 384 4.96 -9.60 13.74
N TYR A 385 5.42 -10.72 14.29
CA TYR A 385 5.87 -10.77 15.69
C TYR A 385 7.08 -9.89 15.94
N LEU A 386 8.03 -9.85 15.00
CA LEU A 386 9.21 -8.98 15.10
C LEU A 386 8.86 -7.50 15.08
N SER A 387 7.85 -7.09 14.34
CA SER A 387 7.41 -5.69 14.27
C SER A 387 6.85 -5.15 15.59
N ASN A 388 6.49 -6.03 16.53
CA ASN A 388 6.04 -5.66 17.87
C ASN A 388 7.19 -5.36 18.84
N ILE A 389 8.44 -5.66 18.45
CA ILE A 389 9.62 -5.36 19.26
C ILE A 389 10.01 -3.90 19.05
N PRO A 390 10.00 -3.02 20.08
CA PRO A 390 10.25 -1.58 19.90
C PRO A 390 11.62 -1.27 19.27
N TYR A 391 12.60 -2.15 19.45
CA TYR A 391 13.98 -1.98 18.98
C TYR A 391 14.18 -2.35 17.50
N ILE A 392 13.13 -2.84 16.83
CA ILE A 392 13.16 -3.27 15.44
C ILE A 392 12.39 -2.25 14.59
N LYS A 393 13.10 -1.58 13.69
CA LYS A 393 12.48 -0.69 12.70
C LYS A 393 11.99 -1.46 11.48
N GLU A 394 12.81 -2.41 11.00
CA GLU A 394 12.49 -3.25 9.84
C GLU A 394 13.06 -4.64 10.04
N SER A 395 12.38 -5.63 9.52
CA SER A 395 12.86 -7.02 9.55
C SER A 395 12.51 -7.75 8.26
N MET A 396 13.34 -8.73 7.90
CA MET A 396 13.11 -9.66 6.82
C MET A 396 13.48 -11.06 7.26
N VAL A 397 12.52 -11.96 7.26
CA VAL A 397 12.70 -13.37 7.62
C VAL A 397 12.95 -14.20 6.38
N MET A 398 13.92 -15.11 6.46
CA MET A 398 14.31 -16.00 5.36
C MET A 398 14.78 -17.36 5.85
N GLY A 399 14.66 -18.38 5.01
CA GLY A 399 15.32 -19.67 5.20
C GLY A 399 16.77 -19.58 4.74
N LYS A 400 17.72 -19.92 5.63
CA LYS A 400 19.13 -20.08 5.26
C LYS A 400 19.56 -21.52 5.47
N GLU A 401 20.29 -22.10 4.52
CA GLU A 401 20.88 -23.42 4.67
C GLU A 401 21.91 -23.42 5.80
N SER A 402 21.86 -24.42 6.66
CA SER A 402 22.86 -24.60 7.70
C SER A 402 24.14 -25.14 7.13
N LYS A 403 25.28 -24.51 7.44
CA LYS A 403 26.60 -25.02 7.00
C LYS A 403 26.81 -26.46 7.47
N GLY A 404 26.90 -27.41 6.54
CA GLY A 404 27.20 -28.82 6.81
C GLY A 404 25.98 -29.71 7.14
N SER A 405 24.77 -29.19 6.98
CA SER A 405 23.53 -29.97 7.05
C SER A 405 22.52 -29.43 6.04
N ASP A 406 21.62 -30.28 5.54
CA ASP A 406 20.52 -29.88 4.65
C ASP A 406 19.37 -29.20 5.43
N GLU A 407 19.61 -28.77 6.65
CA GLU A 407 18.59 -28.13 7.50
C GLU A 407 18.41 -26.65 7.10
N ILE A 408 17.16 -26.27 6.82
CA ILE A 408 16.80 -24.86 6.60
C ILE A 408 16.54 -24.20 7.95
N LEU A 409 17.39 -23.25 8.32
CA LEU A 409 17.26 -22.45 9.50
C LEU A 409 16.45 -21.16 9.22
N ILE A 410 15.48 -20.90 10.07
CA ILE A 410 14.76 -19.61 10.04
C ILE A 410 15.68 -18.52 10.58
N SER A 411 16.00 -17.56 9.72
CA SER A 411 16.89 -16.44 10.02
C SER A 411 16.16 -15.12 9.84
N ALA A 412 16.47 -14.12 10.66
CA ALA A 412 15.94 -12.77 10.50
C ALA A 412 17.08 -11.77 10.27
N SER A 413 16.97 -10.96 9.22
CA SER A 413 17.80 -9.78 9.01
C SER A 413 17.04 -8.58 9.57
N ILE A 414 17.69 -7.77 10.42
CA ILE A 414 17.02 -6.76 11.24
C ILE A 414 17.72 -5.42 11.10
N PHE A 415 16.97 -4.38 10.75
CA PHE A 415 17.41 -3.01 10.86
C PHE A 415 16.85 -2.41 12.15
N PRO A 416 17.71 -2.02 13.11
CA PRO A 416 17.26 -1.59 14.43
C PRO A 416 16.66 -0.18 14.42
N ASP A 417 15.73 0.08 15.34
CA ASP A 417 15.29 1.43 15.67
C ASP A 417 16.27 2.05 16.66
N MET A 418 17.24 2.79 16.13
CA MET A 418 18.33 3.33 16.93
C MET A 418 17.88 4.33 17.99
N GLU A 419 16.74 5.01 17.83
CA GLU A 419 16.19 5.91 18.86
C GLU A 419 15.80 5.11 20.09
N GLU A 420 15.09 4.00 19.91
CA GLU A 420 14.65 3.12 21.00
C GLU A 420 15.81 2.30 21.60
N VAL A 421 16.77 1.88 20.77
CA VAL A 421 17.95 1.14 21.21
C VAL A 421 18.84 2.01 22.09
N VAL A 422 19.10 3.27 21.72
CA VAL A 422 19.90 4.21 22.50
C VAL A 422 19.22 4.57 23.83
N GLU A 423 17.90 4.66 23.86
CA GLU A 423 17.17 4.92 25.12
C GLU A 423 17.47 3.84 26.19
N VAL A 424 17.74 2.59 25.77
CA VAL A 424 17.97 1.45 26.68
C VAL A 424 19.45 1.19 26.92
N LEU A 425 20.29 1.24 25.88
CA LEU A 425 21.70 0.84 25.95
C LEU A 425 22.65 2.02 26.15
N GLY A 426 22.15 3.28 26.06
CA GLY A 426 22.98 4.48 26.06
C GLY A 426 23.58 4.80 24.71
N ASP A 427 24.38 5.86 24.63
CA ASP A 427 24.95 6.38 23.39
C ASP A 427 25.92 5.39 22.73
N ALA A 428 25.84 5.28 21.42
CA ALA A 428 26.71 4.48 20.55
C ALA A 428 26.85 2.98 20.94
N PRO A 429 25.75 2.23 21.12
CA PRO A 429 25.82 0.81 21.45
C PRO A 429 26.46 0.02 20.30
N ASN A 430 27.41 -0.87 20.64
CA ASN A 430 28.02 -1.75 19.65
C ASN A 430 27.02 -2.80 19.12
N VAL A 431 27.31 -3.40 17.96
CA VAL A 431 26.42 -4.38 17.31
C VAL A 431 26.10 -5.58 18.20
N LYS A 432 27.03 -6.06 19.03
CA LYS A 432 26.80 -7.18 19.93
C LYS A 432 25.78 -6.84 21.04
N ALA A 433 25.82 -5.62 21.56
CA ALA A 433 24.86 -5.16 22.56
C ALA A 433 23.46 -5.01 21.94
N GLN A 434 23.37 -4.48 20.73
CA GLN A 434 22.13 -4.40 19.95
C GLN A 434 21.56 -5.81 19.69
N GLU A 435 22.41 -6.72 19.23
CA GLU A 435 22.04 -8.12 18.97
C GLU A 435 21.51 -8.79 20.24
N PHE A 436 22.19 -8.63 21.36
CA PHE A 436 21.77 -9.20 22.65
C PHE A 436 20.40 -8.65 23.11
N LEU A 437 20.20 -7.33 23.02
CA LEU A 437 18.94 -6.69 23.36
C LEU A 437 17.77 -7.25 22.52
N ILE A 438 17.95 -7.27 21.20
CA ILE A 438 16.92 -7.74 20.29
C ILE A 438 16.67 -9.25 20.45
N TRP A 439 17.75 -10.04 20.64
CA TRP A 439 17.64 -11.47 20.86
C TRP A 439 16.86 -11.83 22.13
N THR A 440 17.01 -11.02 23.18
CA THR A 440 16.24 -11.21 24.42
C THR A 440 14.72 -11.12 24.20
N GLU A 441 14.27 -10.25 23.32
CA GLU A 441 12.85 -10.15 22.94
C GLU A 441 12.44 -11.29 22.00
N ILE A 442 13.30 -11.64 21.04
CA ILE A 442 13.06 -12.78 20.14
C ILE A 442 12.93 -14.09 20.90
N ASP A 443 13.69 -14.30 21.95
CA ASP A 443 13.58 -15.51 22.79
C ASP A 443 12.21 -15.62 23.46
N LYS A 444 11.55 -14.51 23.79
CA LYS A 444 10.18 -14.52 24.29
C LYS A 444 9.21 -15.01 23.22
N ILE A 445 9.32 -14.47 21.99
CA ILE A 445 8.53 -14.89 20.84
C ILE A 445 8.78 -16.36 20.52
N ASN A 446 10.04 -16.80 20.51
CA ASN A 446 10.40 -18.19 20.22
C ASN A 446 9.80 -19.20 21.21
N LYS A 447 9.53 -18.80 22.46
CA LYS A 447 8.86 -19.68 23.42
C LYS A 447 7.41 -19.98 23.06
N GLU A 448 6.75 -19.04 22.40
CA GLU A 448 5.35 -19.17 21.95
C GLU A 448 5.24 -19.84 20.58
N LEU A 449 6.32 -19.78 19.77
CA LEU A 449 6.33 -20.37 18.44
C LEU A 449 6.60 -21.88 18.46
N PRO A 450 5.95 -22.67 17.57
CA PRO A 450 6.33 -24.04 17.30
C PRO A 450 7.81 -24.14 16.91
N TYR A 451 8.46 -25.24 17.30
CA TYR A 451 9.92 -25.39 17.13
C TYR A 451 10.42 -25.12 15.71
N PHE A 452 9.68 -25.54 14.69
CA PHE A 452 10.03 -25.38 13.28
C PHE A 452 9.88 -23.94 12.75
N LYS A 453 9.15 -23.07 13.47
CA LYS A 453 9.00 -21.64 13.16
C LYS A 453 9.99 -20.73 13.92
N ARG A 454 10.75 -21.28 14.89
CA ARG A 454 11.62 -20.49 15.75
C ARG A 454 12.77 -19.88 14.99
N ILE A 455 13.02 -18.63 15.22
CA ILE A 455 14.18 -17.90 14.68
C ILE A 455 15.43 -18.52 15.33
N LYS A 456 16.37 -18.94 14.50
CA LYS A 456 17.64 -19.57 14.92
C LYS A 456 18.83 -18.65 14.79
N LYS A 457 18.74 -17.62 13.96
CA LYS A 457 19.81 -16.69 13.69
C LYS A 457 19.26 -15.30 13.38
N ILE A 458 19.95 -14.26 13.87
CA ILE A 458 19.70 -12.89 13.44
C ILE A 458 20.96 -12.28 12.83
N THR A 459 20.76 -11.25 12.02
CA THR A 459 21.81 -10.40 11.46
C THR A 459 21.37 -8.95 11.64
N ILE A 460 22.16 -8.15 12.33
CA ILE A 460 21.89 -6.72 12.52
C ILE A 460 22.43 -5.96 11.31
N ARG A 461 21.60 -5.17 10.67
CA ARG A 461 21.93 -4.33 9.53
C ARG A 461 22.35 -2.95 9.99
N SER A 462 23.32 -2.38 9.27
CA SER A 462 23.72 -0.96 9.44
C SER A 462 22.91 -0.01 8.56
N GLU A 463 22.23 -0.53 7.53
CA GLU A 463 21.49 0.24 6.54
C GLU A 463 20.06 -0.30 6.38
N GLU A 464 19.12 0.59 6.04
CA GLU A 464 17.75 0.23 5.72
C GLU A 464 17.69 -0.78 4.55
N PHE A 465 16.61 -1.55 4.51
CA PHE A 465 16.38 -2.43 3.35
C PHE A 465 16.09 -1.62 2.09
N GLU A 466 16.54 -2.13 0.95
CA GLU A 466 16.08 -1.63 -0.34
C GLU A 466 14.58 -1.89 -0.48
N LYS A 467 13.85 -0.86 -0.90
CA LYS A 467 12.40 -0.87 -1.00
C LYS A 467 11.93 -0.54 -2.41
N THR A 468 10.73 -0.97 -2.73
CA THR A 468 9.99 -0.48 -3.89
C THR A 468 9.54 0.97 -3.66
N THR A 469 9.05 1.65 -4.72
CA THR A 469 8.40 2.97 -4.60
C THR A 469 7.20 2.96 -3.65
N GLY A 470 6.49 1.82 -3.56
CA GLY A 470 5.45 1.57 -2.56
C GLY A 470 5.96 1.24 -1.15
N LYS A 471 7.26 1.46 -0.87
CA LYS A 471 7.92 1.25 0.44
C LYS A 471 7.92 -0.20 0.95
N LYS A 472 7.74 -1.19 0.07
CA LYS A 472 7.86 -2.62 0.41
C LYS A 472 9.31 -3.08 0.26
N ILE A 473 9.79 -3.93 1.19
CA ILE A 473 11.14 -4.53 1.13
C ILE A 473 11.26 -5.41 -0.12
N LYS A 474 12.31 -5.18 -0.91
CA LYS A 474 12.66 -6.01 -2.07
C LYS A 474 13.36 -7.28 -1.62
N ARG A 475 12.62 -8.34 -1.29
CA ARG A 475 13.17 -9.60 -0.74
C ARG A 475 14.26 -10.23 -1.59
N ASN A 476 14.18 -10.11 -2.92
CA ASN A 476 15.11 -10.71 -3.87
C ASN A 476 16.30 -9.81 -4.23
N SER A 477 16.41 -8.62 -3.62
CA SER A 477 17.58 -7.77 -3.81
C SER A 477 18.82 -8.40 -3.17
N VAL A 478 19.94 -8.41 -3.89
CA VAL A 478 21.23 -8.91 -3.38
C VAL A 478 21.63 -8.18 -2.10
N ALA A 479 21.42 -6.86 -2.05
CA ALA A 479 21.72 -6.03 -0.87
C ALA A 479 20.85 -6.39 0.36
N ASN A 480 19.67 -6.96 0.16
CA ASN A 480 18.78 -7.34 1.24
C ASN A 480 19.01 -8.80 1.71
N GLN A 481 19.62 -9.64 0.88
CA GLN A 481 19.92 -11.05 1.21
C GLN A 481 21.28 -11.25 1.85
N ALA A 482 22.13 -10.24 1.83
CA ALA A 482 23.49 -10.25 2.36
C ALA A 482 23.59 -10.42 3.90
#